data_0a764e4dc89978ef5935e2e3873c7a98
#
_entry.id   0a764e4dc89978ef5935e2e3873c7a98
#
_cell.length_a   1.000
_cell.length_b   1.000
_cell.length_c   1.000
_cell.angle_alpha   90.00
_cell.angle_beta   90.00
_cell.angle_gamma   90.00
#
_symmetry.space_group_name_H-M   'P 1'
#
loop_
_entity.id
_entity.type
_entity.pdbx_description
1 polymer ?
#
loop_
_entity_poly.entity_id
_entity_poly.type
_entity_poly.pdbx_seq_one_letter_code
_entity_poly.pdbx_strand_id
1 'polypeptide(L)'
;EIAQCLVGSEMCIRDRNYTVLQKGDVRIAVVGVFGKDALSCAPTCELKFKDPVQAVKATVAEIKANENVDMIVCVSHSGTWDDPKKSEDELLAKGVPDLDLILSGHTHSRIREPIRHGDTYVVSCGEYGKNLGSLTMAQKADGRWQVTDYQLIPITADIPADAQTQEVIDRFMDTVDEDYLAQFGYTKDQVLAENDVVFSNLKDLGKVHTEHNLGDIIADAYVYAVENAADYDGVPVDLAVVPSGTVRDTYARGDITVEQVFNSFSLGIGADGVPGYPLIEVYLTGKELRTAAEIDASVSDFMTTARLYCSGLNFTYNPHRLLLNKVTDVYLVKDGQRVELQDDKLYRIVADLYSGQMLSAVTDMSYGILSIVPKYADGTPIEDFEDVILTENGKELKGWDAIARYMASFEDTDGDGIGNVPDYYSTLHDRKKVEDSRSLSALLKKPNRFTFILLGIILTAVVLVVCLVLLLRKLVRKLRRRKKAR
;
A
#
# COMPACT_ATOMS: atom_id res chain seq x y z
N GLU A 1 -6.10 -4.66 -16.92
CA GLU A 1 -7.23 -4.87 -17.88
C GLU A 1 -7.85 -3.57 -18.38
N ILE A 2 -7.80 -2.47 -17.63
CA ILE A 2 -8.16 -1.15 -18.15
C ILE A 2 -7.16 -0.69 -19.21
N ALA A 3 -5.91 -1.11 -19.13
CA ALA A 3 -4.87 -0.81 -20.12
C ALA A 3 -5.07 -1.59 -21.45
N GLN A 4 -5.72 -2.75 -21.47
CA GLN A 4 -6.00 -3.48 -22.72
C GLN A 4 -7.09 -2.83 -23.57
N CYS A 5 -7.95 -2.00 -23.00
CA CYS A 5 -8.82 -1.14 -23.79
C CYS A 5 -8.05 0.00 -24.50
N LEU A 6 -6.78 0.23 -24.15
CA LEU A 6 -5.91 1.26 -24.76
C LEU A 6 -5.29 0.82 -26.09
N VAL A 7 -5.24 -0.47 -26.40
CA VAL A 7 -4.57 -0.99 -27.60
C VAL A 7 -5.46 -0.98 -28.85
N GLY A 8 -6.75 -0.68 -28.74
CA GLY A 8 -7.69 -0.72 -29.84
C GLY A 8 -8.03 0.61 -30.51
N SER A 9 -8.03 1.70 -29.81
CA SER A 9 -8.08 3.08 -30.31
C SER A 9 -7.97 4.06 -29.14
N GLU A 10 -7.01 4.95 -29.15
CA GLU A 10 -6.82 6.01 -28.15
C GLU A 10 -8.07 6.92 -27.97
N MET A 11 -9.01 6.87 -28.88
CA MET A 11 -10.23 7.68 -28.87
C MET A 11 -11.32 7.16 -27.93
N CYS A 12 -11.46 5.84 -27.74
CA CYS A 12 -12.60 5.28 -26.98
C CYS A 12 -12.59 5.56 -25.48
N ILE A 13 -11.42 5.76 -24.86
CA ILE A 13 -11.31 6.01 -23.40
C ILE A 13 -11.59 7.48 -23.05
N ARG A 14 -11.29 8.40 -23.96
CA ARG A 14 -11.48 9.84 -23.73
C ARG A 14 -12.90 10.32 -24.01
N ASP A 15 -13.67 9.57 -24.79
CA ASP A 15 -14.93 10.04 -25.35
C ASP A 15 -16.18 9.51 -24.65
N ARG A 16 -16.06 8.47 -23.79
CA ARG A 16 -17.21 7.82 -23.17
C ARG A 16 -17.01 7.53 -21.71
N ASN A 17 -18.01 7.86 -20.91
CA ASN A 17 -18.06 7.54 -19.48
C ASN A 17 -18.53 6.08 -19.22
N TYR A 18 -19.01 5.37 -20.26
CA TYR A 18 -19.54 4.02 -20.18
C TYR A 18 -19.44 3.31 -21.55
N THR A 19 -19.60 2.00 -21.54
CA THR A 19 -19.78 1.19 -22.75
C THR A 19 -21.06 0.37 -22.65
N VAL A 20 -21.66 -0.01 -23.80
CA VAL A 20 -22.82 -0.88 -23.83
C VAL A 20 -22.45 -2.19 -24.52
N LEU A 21 -22.68 -3.29 -23.84
CA LEU A 21 -22.45 -4.66 -24.30
C LEU A 21 -23.79 -5.31 -24.63
N GLN A 22 -23.84 -6.07 -25.71
CA GLN A 22 -24.99 -6.95 -26.05
C GLN A 22 -24.60 -8.41 -25.79
N LYS A 23 -25.38 -9.10 -24.96
CA LYS A 23 -25.20 -10.54 -24.71
C LYS A 23 -26.55 -11.25 -24.85
N GLY A 24 -26.75 -11.94 -25.98
CA GLY A 24 -28.08 -12.43 -26.32
C GLY A 24 -29.07 -11.27 -26.46
N ASP A 25 -30.19 -11.37 -25.76
CA ASP A 25 -31.23 -10.33 -25.76
C ASP A 25 -31.01 -9.27 -24.68
N VAL A 26 -29.96 -9.38 -23.84
CA VAL A 26 -29.68 -8.47 -22.72
C VAL A 26 -28.67 -7.42 -23.14
N ARG A 27 -29.01 -6.14 -22.94
CA ARG A 27 -28.13 -4.96 -23.14
C ARG A 27 -27.62 -4.50 -21.79
N ILE A 28 -26.30 -4.46 -21.64
CA ILE A 28 -25.62 -4.17 -20.36
C ILE A 28 -24.79 -2.91 -20.54
N ALA A 29 -25.09 -1.85 -19.77
CA ALA A 29 -24.20 -0.72 -19.66
C ALA A 29 -23.13 -1.02 -18.59
N VAL A 30 -21.86 -0.76 -18.92
CA VAL A 30 -20.72 -0.94 -18.03
C VAL A 30 -20.08 0.41 -17.75
N VAL A 31 -19.97 0.76 -16.48
CA VAL A 31 -19.34 2.00 -15.98
C VAL A 31 -18.06 1.63 -15.21
N GLY A 32 -16.96 2.35 -15.44
CA GLY A 32 -15.72 2.22 -14.65
C GLY A 32 -15.63 3.29 -13.57
N VAL A 33 -15.11 2.94 -12.40
CA VAL A 33 -14.85 3.90 -11.32
C VAL A 33 -13.55 3.61 -10.60
N PHE A 34 -12.86 4.68 -10.16
CA PHE A 34 -11.64 4.64 -9.38
C PHE A 34 -11.88 5.33 -8.03
N GLY A 35 -11.50 4.69 -6.91
CA GLY A 35 -11.79 5.13 -5.56
C GLY A 35 -10.81 6.16 -5.00
N LYS A 36 -11.16 6.73 -3.84
CA LYS A 36 -10.31 7.69 -3.12
C LYS A 36 -9.09 7.03 -2.49
N ASP A 37 -9.28 5.84 -1.92
CA ASP A 37 -8.19 5.08 -1.34
C ASP A 37 -7.22 4.63 -2.41
N ALA A 38 -7.72 4.16 -3.56
CA ALA A 38 -6.89 3.82 -4.71
C ALA A 38 -6.09 5.03 -5.23
N LEU A 39 -6.70 6.23 -5.26
CA LEU A 39 -5.98 7.47 -5.60
C LEU A 39 -4.86 7.78 -4.62
N SER A 40 -5.09 7.55 -3.32
CA SER A 40 -4.05 7.77 -2.30
C SER A 40 -2.82 6.87 -2.47
N CYS A 41 -2.99 5.74 -3.15
CA CYS A 41 -1.91 4.81 -3.53
C CYS A 41 -1.24 5.17 -4.87
N ALA A 42 -1.70 6.23 -5.56
CA ALA A 42 -1.16 6.71 -6.83
C ALA A 42 -0.70 8.18 -6.71
N PRO A 43 0.40 8.46 -5.99
CA PRO A 43 0.82 9.82 -5.63
C PRO A 43 1.19 10.69 -6.83
N THR A 44 1.56 10.08 -7.96
CA THR A 44 1.91 10.76 -9.21
C THR A 44 0.74 10.92 -10.18
N CYS A 45 -0.50 10.64 -9.74
CA CYS A 45 -1.67 10.76 -10.59
C CYS A 45 -1.96 12.24 -10.89
N GLU A 46 -1.73 12.67 -12.12
CA GLU A 46 -2.00 14.03 -12.59
C GLU A 46 -3.47 14.26 -12.98
N LEU A 47 -4.29 13.21 -12.99
CA LEU A 47 -5.69 13.32 -13.42
C LEU A 47 -6.54 14.02 -12.35
N LYS A 48 -7.44 14.88 -12.83
CA LYS A 48 -8.40 15.54 -11.94
C LYS A 48 -9.44 14.56 -11.40
N PHE A 49 -9.33 14.23 -10.12
CA PHE A 49 -10.24 13.33 -9.43
C PHE A 49 -11.62 13.99 -9.19
N LYS A 50 -12.67 13.21 -9.38
CA LYS A 50 -14.07 13.57 -9.06
C LYS A 50 -14.59 12.64 -7.98
N ASP A 51 -15.53 13.10 -7.17
CA ASP A 51 -16.19 12.23 -6.19
C ASP A 51 -16.83 11.02 -6.88
N PRO A 52 -16.48 9.77 -6.53
CA PRO A 52 -16.89 8.57 -7.24
C PRO A 52 -18.42 8.42 -7.30
N VAL A 53 -19.11 8.69 -6.20
CA VAL A 53 -20.58 8.57 -6.11
C VAL A 53 -21.25 9.58 -7.06
N GLN A 54 -20.78 10.83 -7.07
CA GLN A 54 -21.34 11.87 -7.93
C GLN A 54 -21.02 11.60 -9.40
N ALA A 55 -19.82 11.14 -9.71
CA ALA A 55 -19.42 10.82 -11.08
C ALA A 55 -20.24 9.66 -11.66
N VAL A 56 -20.35 8.55 -10.94
CA VAL A 56 -21.15 7.38 -11.37
C VAL A 56 -22.63 7.73 -11.45
N LYS A 57 -23.17 8.52 -10.50
CA LYS A 57 -24.56 8.99 -10.57
C LYS A 57 -24.86 9.80 -11.81
N ALA A 58 -23.94 10.69 -12.21
CA ALA A 58 -24.07 11.47 -13.43
C ALA A 58 -24.04 10.58 -14.68
N THR A 59 -23.11 9.62 -14.73
CA THR A 59 -22.98 8.66 -15.84
C THR A 59 -24.22 7.75 -15.95
N VAL A 60 -24.75 7.27 -14.83
CA VAL A 60 -26.00 6.47 -14.83
C VAL A 60 -27.19 7.28 -15.35
N ALA A 61 -27.27 8.57 -14.98
CA ALA A 61 -28.30 9.45 -15.52
C ALA A 61 -28.16 9.66 -17.04
N GLU A 62 -26.94 9.79 -17.54
CA GLU A 62 -26.61 9.86 -18.97
C GLU A 62 -27.03 8.59 -19.71
N ILE A 63 -26.69 7.40 -19.18
CA ILE A 63 -27.10 6.10 -19.73
C ILE A 63 -28.61 6.02 -19.84
N LYS A 64 -29.35 6.33 -18.78
CA LYS A 64 -30.81 6.26 -18.76
C LYS A 64 -31.50 7.25 -19.73
N ALA A 65 -30.81 8.34 -20.05
CA ALA A 65 -31.32 9.35 -21.01
C ALA A 65 -31.07 8.95 -22.48
N ASN A 66 -29.97 8.23 -22.75
CA ASN A 66 -29.48 8.03 -24.11
C ASN A 66 -29.57 6.58 -24.59
N GLU A 67 -29.66 5.62 -23.65
CA GLU A 67 -29.56 4.20 -23.95
C GLU A 67 -30.82 3.45 -23.45
N ASN A 68 -31.20 2.44 -24.23
CA ASN A 68 -32.14 1.42 -23.74
C ASN A 68 -31.36 0.20 -23.31
N VAL A 69 -31.09 0.08 -21.99
CA VAL A 69 -30.33 -1.02 -21.39
C VAL A 69 -31.15 -1.75 -20.34
N ASP A 70 -30.89 -3.04 -20.20
CA ASP A 70 -31.59 -3.92 -19.28
C ASP A 70 -30.87 -3.98 -17.91
N MET A 71 -29.54 -3.73 -17.88
CA MET A 71 -28.69 -3.84 -16.70
C MET A 71 -27.62 -2.75 -16.71
N ILE A 72 -27.27 -2.24 -15.52
CA ILE A 72 -26.14 -1.32 -15.33
C ILE A 72 -25.15 -1.95 -14.34
N VAL A 73 -23.94 -2.24 -14.82
CA VAL A 73 -22.85 -2.82 -14.06
C VAL A 73 -21.74 -1.79 -13.84
N CYS A 74 -21.26 -1.67 -12.63
CA CYS A 74 -20.08 -0.88 -12.30
C CYS A 74 -18.88 -1.80 -12.06
N VAL A 75 -17.80 -1.58 -12.81
CA VAL A 75 -16.47 -2.18 -12.54
C VAL A 75 -15.68 -1.18 -11.70
N SER A 76 -15.43 -1.53 -10.46
CA SER A 76 -14.89 -0.61 -9.46
C SER A 76 -13.49 -0.98 -9.01
N HIS A 77 -12.61 0.00 -8.96
CA HIS A 77 -11.33 -0.06 -8.25
C HIS A 77 -11.37 0.87 -7.02
N SER A 78 -12.45 0.77 -6.21
CA SER A 78 -12.64 1.59 -5.00
C SER A 78 -12.54 0.75 -3.73
N GLY A 79 -13.11 -0.45 -3.72
CA GLY A 79 -12.94 -1.43 -2.66
C GLY A 79 -14.04 -1.50 -1.59
N THR A 80 -13.95 -2.59 -0.82
CA THR A 80 -14.82 -2.89 0.32
C THR A 80 -13.98 -3.11 1.57
N TRP A 81 -14.49 -2.69 2.74
CA TRP A 81 -13.84 -2.86 4.06
C TRP A 81 -14.82 -3.50 5.05
N ASP A 82 -14.29 -4.03 6.15
CA ASP A 82 -15.10 -4.58 7.27
C ASP A 82 -16.03 -3.52 7.88
N ASP A 83 -15.62 -2.24 7.86
CA ASP A 83 -16.48 -1.12 8.27
C ASP A 83 -17.26 -0.59 7.06
N PRO A 84 -18.61 -0.82 7.00
CA PRO A 84 -19.43 -0.35 5.89
C PRO A 84 -19.46 1.17 5.70
N LYS A 85 -19.00 1.95 6.66
CA LYS A 85 -18.88 3.42 6.55
C LYS A 85 -17.62 3.86 5.80
N LYS A 86 -16.62 2.96 5.75
CA LYS A 86 -15.39 3.16 5.00
C LYS A 86 -15.43 2.47 3.65
N SER A 87 -16.29 1.46 3.48
CA SER A 87 -16.44 0.65 2.29
C SER A 87 -16.96 1.48 1.10
N GLU A 88 -16.05 1.92 0.24
CA GLU A 88 -16.36 2.87 -0.85
C GLU A 88 -17.40 2.29 -1.82
N ASP A 89 -17.31 0.99 -2.14
CA ASP A 89 -18.27 0.34 -3.04
C ASP A 89 -19.65 0.17 -2.40
N GLU A 90 -19.73 0.00 -1.07
CA GLU A 90 -21.01 0.02 -0.38
C GLU A 90 -21.63 1.42 -0.31
N LEU A 91 -20.79 2.45 -0.17
CA LEU A 91 -21.23 3.85 -0.24
C LEU A 91 -21.72 4.19 -1.64
N LEU A 92 -21.04 3.67 -2.68
CA LEU A 92 -21.46 3.79 -4.07
C LEU A 92 -22.82 3.11 -4.31
N ALA A 93 -23.01 1.88 -3.86
CA ALA A 93 -24.27 1.15 -3.97
C ALA A 93 -25.44 1.90 -3.30
N LYS A 94 -25.19 2.49 -2.13
CA LYS A 94 -26.18 3.32 -1.40
C LYS A 94 -26.48 4.63 -2.12
N GLY A 95 -25.46 5.26 -2.72
CA GLY A 95 -25.54 6.57 -3.38
C GLY A 95 -26.12 6.53 -4.80
N VAL A 96 -26.03 5.38 -5.47
CA VAL A 96 -26.47 5.16 -6.86
C VAL A 96 -27.33 3.91 -6.95
N PRO A 97 -28.58 3.93 -6.45
CA PRO A 97 -29.45 2.75 -6.37
C PRO A 97 -29.96 2.23 -7.72
N ASP A 98 -29.62 2.90 -8.82
CA ASP A 98 -29.90 2.47 -10.19
C ASP A 98 -28.83 1.52 -10.76
N LEU A 99 -27.75 1.26 -10.03
CA LEU A 99 -26.81 0.18 -10.33
C LEU A 99 -27.41 -1.17 -9.94
N ASP A 100 -27.27 -2.18 -10.80
CA ASP A 100 -27.70 -3.55 -10.51
C ASP A 100 -26.56 -4.36 -9.84
N LEU A 101 -25.31 -4.12 -10.30
CA LEU A 101 -24.14 -4.88 -9.85
C LEU A 101 -22.89 -4.00 -9.78
N ILE A 102 -22.10 -4.17 -8.72
CA ILE A 102 -20.76 -3.62 -8.57
C ILE A 102 -19.76 -4.78 -8.47
N LEU A 103 -18.82 -4.84 -9.42
CA LEU A 103 -17.67 -5.74 -9.37
C LEU A 103 -16.53 -4.99 -8.66
N SER A 104 -16.31 -5.32 -7.41
CA SER A 104 -15.36 -4.62 -6.52
C SER A 104 -13.94 -5.15 -6.66
N GLY A 105 -12.97 -4.26 -6.78
CA GLY A 105 -11.53 -4.52 -6.79
C GLY A 105 -10.80 -3.76 -5.68
N HIS A 106 -9.51 -3.51 -5.86
CA HIS A 106 -8.59 -2.73 -5.01
C HIS A 106 -8.24 -3.38 -3.66
N THR A 107 -9.22 -3.63 -2.79
CA THR A 107 -9.00 -4.13 -1.41
C THR A 107 -8.75 -5.62 -1.32
N HIS A 108 -8.72 -6.34 -2.45
CA HIS A 108 -8.54 -7.79 -2.51
C HIS A 108 -9.53 -8.57 -1.64
N SER A 109 -10.70 -8.00 -1.39
CA SER A 109 -11.73 -8.57 -0.53
C SER A 109 -12.32 -9.85 -1.15
N ARG A 110 -12.38 -10.92 -0.37
CA ARG A 110 -13.09 -12.15 -0.76
C ARG A 110 -14.49 -12.13 -0.17
N ILE A 111 -15.47 -11.69 -0.97
CA ILE A 111 -16.88 -11.59 -0.57
C ILE A 111 -17.53 -12.96 -0.82
N ARG A 112 -17.87 -13.69 0.24
CA ARG A 112 -18.45 -15.03 0.16
C ARG A 112 -19.94 -15.02 -0.17
N GLU A 113 -20.64 -13.97 0.20
CA GLU A 113 -22.05 -13.74 -0.08
C GLU A 113 -22.20 -12.31 -0.60
N PRO A 114 -22.96 -12.07 -1.69
CA PRO A 114 -23.11 -10.73 -2.24
C PRO A 114 -23.58 -9.72 -1.19
N ILE A 115 -22.88 -8.63 -1.02
CA ILE A 115 -23.33 -7.51 -0.19
C ILE A 115 -24.47 -6.82 -0.94
N ARG A 116 -25.59 -6.54 -0.25
CA ARG A 116 -26.77 -5.98 -0.88
C ARG A 116 -27.16 -4.64 -0.24
N HIS A 117 -27.35 -3.63 -1.09
CA HIS A 117 -27.93 -2.34 -0.72
C HIS A 117 -29.11 -2.00 -1.64
N GLY A 118 -30.34 -2.12 -1.12
CA GLY A 118 -31.53 -2.03 -1.97
C GLY A 118 -31.58 -3.17 -2.98
N ASP A 119 -31.55 -2.84 -4.28
CA ASP A 119 -31.48 -3.81 -5.37
C ASP A 119 -30.07 -3.91 -6.00
N THR A 120 -29.09 -3.14 -5.50
CA THR A 120 -27.68 -3.20 -5.94
C THR A 120 -26.92 -4.28 -5.18
N TYR A 121 -26.15 -5.09 -5.89
CA TYR A 121 -25.28 -6.13 -5.35
C TYR A 121 -23.81 -5.71 -5.51
N VAL A 122 -22.98 -5.99 -4.50
CA VAL A 122 -21.51 -5.81 -4.54
C VAL A 122 -20.88 -7.18 -4.37
N VAL A 123 -19.98 -7.56 -5.28
CA VAL A 123 -19.26 -8.83 -5.28
C VAL A 123 -17.79 -8.63 -5.55
N SER A 124 -16.96 -9.53 -5.01
CA SER A 124 -15.52 -9.59 -5.27
C SER A 124 -14.99 -10.99 -5.01
N CYS A 125 -14.11 -11.48 -5.87
CA CYS A 125 -13.54 -12.83 -5.78
C CYS A 125 -12.17 -12.90 -5.09
N GLY A 126 -11.66 -11.78 -4.58
CA GLY A 126 -10.33 -11.70 -3.95
C GLY A 126 -9.24 -11.27 -4.94
N GLU A 127 -8.10 -11.91 -4.89
CA GLU A 127 -6.86 -11.47 -5.55
C GLU A 127 -6.17 -12.59 -6.33
N TYR A 128 -5.27 -12.21 -7.23
CA TYR A 128 -4.29 -13.08 -7.91
C TYR A 128 -4.88 -14.33 -8.59
N GLY A 129 -6.10 -14.25 -9.09
CA GLY A 129 -6.73 -15.42 -9.74
C GLY A 129 -7.05 -16.60 -8.80
N LYS A 130 -6.92 -16.45 -7.47
CA LYS A 130 -7.17 -17.53 -6.50
C LYS A 130 -8.60 -18.05 -6.52
N ASN A 131 -9.55 -17.26 -7.00
CA ASN A 131 -10.93 -17.67 -7.15
C ASN A 131 -11.53 -17.08 -8.43
N LEU A 132 -12.42 -17.84 -9.05
CA LEU A 132 -13.34 -17.36 -10.08
C LEU A 132 -14.69 -17.07 -9.41
N GLY A 133 -15.19 -15.82 -9.53
CA GLY A 133 -16.56 -15.48 -9.12
C GLY A 133 -17.57 -15.88 -10.20
N SER A 134 -18.47 -16.78 -9.88
CA SER A 134 -19.62 -17.16 -10.74
C SER A 134 -20.89 -16.55 -10.16
N LEU A 135 -21.57 -15.72 -10.94
CA LEU A 135 -22.79 -15.04 -10.53
C LEU A 135 -23.88 -15.23 -11.56
N THR A 136 -25.01 -15.75 -11.12
CA THR A 136 -26.24 -15.85 -11.96
C THR A 136 -27.27 -14.87 -11.45
N MET A 137 -27.80 -14.07 -12.37
CA MET A 137 -28.86 -13.11 -12.08
C MET A 137 -30.09 -13.38 -12.92
N ALA A 138 -31.26 -13.17 -12.35
CA ALA A 138 -32.54 -13.25 -13.04
C ALA A 138 -33.31 -11.94 -12.91
N GLN A 139 -34.02 -11.55 -13.99
CA GLN A 139 -34.86 -10.36 -13.98
C GLN A 139 -36.17 -10.67 -13.27
N LYS A 140 -36.55 -9.81 -12.34
CA LYS A 140 -37.86 -9.85 -11.66
C LYS A 140 -38.95 -9.25 -12.54
N ALA A 141 -40.21 -9.46 -12.17
CA ALA A 141 -41.36 -8.90 -12.85
C ALA A 141 -41.40 -7.35 -12.87
N ASP A 142 -40.71 -6.71 -11.95
CA ASP A 142 -40.56 -5.25 -11.86
C ASP A 142 -39.39 -4.70 -12.71
N GLY A 143 -38.72 -5.57 -13.47
CA GLY A 143 -37.58 -5.22 -14.33
C GLY A 143 -36.24 -5.17 -13.59
N ARG A 144 -36.21 -5.27 -12.27
CA ARG A 144 -34.97 -5.30 -11.47
C ARG A 144 -34.31 -6.65 -11.52
N TRP A 145 -32.97 -6.68 -11.36
CA TRP A 145 -32.19 -7.90 -11.32
C TRP A 145 -32.05 -8.44 -9.88
N GLN A 146 -32.04 -9.75 -9.75
CA GLN A 146 -31.74 -10.43 -8.48
C GLN A 146 -30.70 -11.53 -8.69
N VAL A 147 -29.81 -11.70 -7.72
CA VAL A 147 -28.88 -12.81 -7.67
C VAL A 147 -29.64 -14.07 -7.34
N THR A 148 -29.52 -15.11 -8.16
CA THR A 148 -30.12 -16.43 -7.97
C THR A 148 -29.09 -17.48 -7.59
N ASP A 149 -27.84 -17.28 -8.00
CA ASP A 149 -26.70 -18.11 -7.61
C ASP A 149 -25.43 -17.26 -7.54
N TYR A 150 -24.56 -17.55 -6.56
CA TYR A 150 -23.25 -16.94 -6.43
C TYR A 150 -22.27 -17.90 -5.80
N GLN A 151 -21.16 -18.13 -6.48
CA GLN A 151 -20.13 -19.07 -6.04
C GLN A 151 -18.74 -18.46 -6.24
N LEU A 152 -17.86 -18.69 -5.28
CA LEU A 152 -16.42 -18.48 -5.43
C LEU A 152 -15.75 -19.83 -5.64
N ILE A 153 -15.38 -20.10 -6.87
CA ILE A 153 -14.75 -21.35 -7.31
C ILE A 153 -13.24 -21.20 -7.10
N PRO A 154 -12.62 -21.95 -6.17
CA PRO A 154 -11.17 -21.89 -5.99
C PRO A 154 -10.46 -22.37 -7.26
N ILE A 155 -9.44 -21.63 -7.70
CA ILE A 155 -8.53 -22.06 -8.76
C ILE A 155 -7.39 -22.81 -8.10
N THR A 156 -7.27 -24.10 -8.43
CA THR A 156 -6.28 -25.01 -7.84
C THR A 156 -5.48 -25.69 -8.96
N ALA A 157 -4.34 -26.27 -8.60
CA ALA A 157 -3.48 -27.01 -9.54
C ALA A 157 -4.17 -28.24 -10.18
N ASP A 158 -5.29 -28.71 -9.61
CA ASP A 158 -6.05 -29.82 -10.16
C ASP A 158 -6.90 -29.45 -11.38
N ILE A 159 -7.07 -28.15 -11.64
CA ILE A 159 -7.81 -27.64 -12.80
C ILE A 159 -6.87 -27.71 -14.01
N PRO A 160 -7.19 -28.50 -15.05
CA PRO A 160 -6.32 -28.58 -16.22
C PRO A 160 -6.28 -27.25 -16.96
N ALA A 161 -5.08 -26.86 -17.38
CA ALA A 161 -4.88 -25.68 -18.20
C ALA A 161 -5.53 -25.88 -19.58
N ASP A 162 -6.12 -24.80 -20.11
CA ASP A 162 -6.54 -24.75 -21.51
C ASP A 162 -5.31 -24.64 -22.43
N ALA A 163 -5.15 -25.57 -23.35
CA ALA A 163 -3.94 -25.69 -24.16
C ALA A 163 -3.68 -24.44 -25.04
N GLN A 164 -4.73 -23.81 -25.58
CA GLN A 164 -4.56 -22.61 -26.41
C GLN A 164 -4.17 -21.39 -25.59
N THR A 165 -4.76 -21.27 -24.40
CA THR A 165 -4.40 -20.21 -23.46
C THR A 165 -2.96 -20.42 -22.97
N GLN A 166 -2.55 -21.65 -22.69
CA GLN A 166 -1.18 -21.96 -22.27
C GLN A 166 -0.16 -21.58 -23.35
N GLU A 167 -0.40 -21.88 -24.63
CA GLU A 167 0.48 -21.45 -25.73
C GLU A 167 0.64 -19.91 -25.81
N VAL A 168 -0.40 -19.15 -25.44
CA VAL A 168 -0.32 -17.69 -25.38
C VAL A 168 0.52 -17.25 -24.20
N ILE A 169 0.31 -17.87 -23.03
CA ILE A 169 1.10 -17.61 -21.82
C ILE A 169 2.58 -17.88 -22.07
N ASP A 170 2.89 -19.06 -22.64
CA ASP A 170 4.28 -19.46 -22.92
C ASP A 170 4.99 -18.42 -23.80
N ARG A 171 4.35 -17.95 -24.88
CA ARG A 171 4.91 -16.89 -25.73
C ARG A 171 5.13 -15.56 -24.99
N PHE A 172 4.23 -15.18 -24.09
CA PHE A 172 4.45 -14.00 -23.25
C PHE A 172 5.62 -14.21 -22.29
N MET A 173 5.74 -15.40 -21.72
CA MET A 173 6.85 -15.72 -20.81
C MET A 173 8.19 -15.75 -21.55
N ASP A 174 8.23 -16.27 -22.79
CA ASP A 174 9.42 -16.20 -23.63
C ASP A 174 9.81 -14.73 -23.90
N THR A 175 8.83 -13.87 -24.20
CA THR A 175 9.08 -12.42 -24.36
C THR A 175 9.60 -11.77 -23.07
N VAL A 176 9.09 -12.16 -21.90
CA VAL A 176 9.61 -11.68 -20.62
C VAL A 176 11.06 -12.11 -20.40
N ASP A 177 11.39 -13.35 -20.69
CA ASP A 177 12.76 -13.84 -20.57
C ASP A 177 13.71 -13.11 -21.56
N GLU A 178 13.34 -13.02 -22.84
CA GLU A 178 14.20 -12.50 -23.91
C GLU A 178 14.34 -10.96 -23.88
N ASP A 179 13.22 -10.24 -23.67
CA ASP A 179 13.18 -8.78 -23.81
C ASP A 179 13.32 -8.04 -22.48
N TYR A 180 12.92 -8.66 -21.35
CA TYR A 180 12.95 -8.01 -20.04
C TYR A 180 14.05 -8.59 -19.14
N LEU A 181 13.96 -9.86 -18.71
CA LEU A 181 14.86 -10.45 -17.73
C LEU A 181 16.31 -10.55 -18.25
N ALA A 182 16.49 -10.79 -19.56
CA ALA A 182 17.83 -10.80 -20.18
C ALA A 182 18.59 -9.47 -20.03
N GLN A 183 17.88 -8.33 -19.86
CA GLN A 183 18.53 -7.03 -19.62
C GLN A 183 19.25 -6.99 -18.26
N PHE A 184 18.82 -7.84 -17.32
CA PHE A 184 19.38 -7.99 -15.98
C PHE A 184 20.26 -9.25 -15.85
N GLY A 185 20.34 -10.07 -16.91
CA GLY A 185 21.13 -11.30 -16.94
C GLY A 185 20.44 -12.51 -16.31
N TYR A 186 19.12 -12.50 -16.20
CA TYR A 186 18.31 -13.56 -15.60
C TYR A 186 17.40 -14.27 -16.59
N THR A 187 16.91 -15.45 -16.17
CA THR A 187 15.73 -16.13 -16.72
C THR A 187 14.72 -16.37 -15.60
N LYS A 188 13.43 -16.49 -15.92
CA LYS A 188 12.36 -16.58 -14.92
C LYS A 188 12.48 -17.76 -13.96
N ASP A 189 12.89 -18.92 -14.47
CA ASP A 189 13.00 -20.17 -13.73
C ASP A 189 14.36 -20.33 -13.01
N GLN A 190 15.28 -19.36 -13.15
CA GLN A 190 16.58 -19.39 -12.47
C GLN A 190 16.37 -19.37 -10.95
N VAL A 191 16.89 -20.38 -10.26
CA VAL A 191 16.92 -20.44 -8.80
C VAL A 191 18.01 -19.51 -8.29
N LEU A 192 17.66 -18.65 -7.35
CA LEU A 192 18.57 -17.66 -6.73
C LEU A 192 19.05 -18.10 -5.36
N ALA A 193 18.17 -18.74 -4.59
CA ALA A 193 18.48 -19.24 -3.27
C ALA A 193 17.53 -20.37 -2.85
N GLU A 194 17.96 -21.22 -1.92
CA GLU A 194 17.10 -22.14 -1.20
C GLU A 194 16.67 -21.55 0.12
N ASN A 195 15.41 -21.76 0.49
CA ASN A 195 14.78 -21.14 1.64
C ASN A 195 14.17 -22.15 2.62
N ASP A 196 14.72 -22.22 3.81
CA ASP A 196 14.15 -22.94 4.96
C ASP A 196 13.44 -22.02 5.98
N VAL A 197 13.56 -20.71 5.79
CA VAL A 197 12.96 -19.70 6.68
C VAL A 197 11.46 -19.55 6.42
N VAL A 198 10.68 -19.39 7.49
CA VAL A 198 9.27 -19.00 7.38
C VAL A 198 9.18 -17.49 7.38
N PHE A 199 8.98 -16.91 6.20
CA PHE A 199 8.74 -15.49 6.06
C PHE A 199 7.33 -15.08 6.45
N SER A 200 7.18 -13.85 6.96
CA SER A 200 5.88 -13.25 7.25
C SER A 200 5.03 -13.16 5.98
N ASN A 201 3.74 -13.45 6.10
CA ASN A 201 2.82 -13.28 4.98
C ASN A 201 2.33 -11.82 4.85
N LEU A 202 1.87 -11.43 3.67
CA LEU A 202 1.40 -10.07 3.39
C LEU A 202 0.28 -9.60 4.31
N LYS A 203 -0.59 -10.52 4.72
CA LYS A 203 -1.72 -10.22 5.60
C LYS A 203 -1.25 -9.80 6.99
N ASP A 204 -0.15 -10.36 7.47
CA ASP A 204 0.44 -10.00 8.76
C ASP A 204 1.16 -8.64 8.66
N LEU A 205 1.84 -8.35 7.56
CA LEU A 205 2.41 -7.01 7.29
C LEU A 205 1.34 -5.91 7.40
N GLY A 206 0.16 -6.15 6.87
CA GLY A 206 -0.97 -5.22 6.94
C GLY A 206 -1.68 -5.15 8.30
N LYS A 207 -1.62 -6.22 9.13
CA LYS A 207 -2.37 -6.31 10.39
C LYS A 207 -1.55 -5.98 11.63
N VAL A 208 -0.36 -6.54 11.71
CA VAL A 208 0.48 -6.45 12.91
C VAL A 208 1.58 -5.43 12.69
N HIS A 209 1.55 -4.34 13.48
CA HIS A 209 2.55 -3.29 13.38
C HIS A 209 3.79 -3.64 14.22
N THR A 210 4.67 -4.42 13.66
CA THR A 210 5.92 -4.88 14.30
C THR A 210 6.99 -5.09 13.22
N GLU A 211 8.17 -5.55 13.63
CA GLU A 211 9.18 -6.09 12.73
C GLU A 211 8.66 -7.32 11.99
N HIS A 212 9.01 -7.47 10.74
CA HIS A 212 8.70 -8.61 9.90
C HIS A 212 9.91 -8.97 9.04
N ASN A 213 10.37 -10.22 9.16
CA ASN A 213 11.57 -10.71 8.46
C ASN A 213 11.52 -10.59 6.94
N LEU A 214 10.32 -10.60 6.33
CA LEU A 214 10.15 -10.33 4.90
C LEU A 214 10.55 -8.89 4.54
N GLY A 215 10.15 -7.92 5.34
CA GLY A 215 10.56 -6.53 5.15
C GLY A 215 12.05 -6.33 5.43
N ASP A 216 12.59 -7.07 6.40
CA ASP A 216 14.00 -6.98 6.79
C ASP A 216 14.93 -7.46 5.68
N ILE A 217 14.65 -8.62 5.06
CA ILE A 217 15.48 -9.13 3.95
C ILE A 217 15.44 -8.21 2.73
N ILE A 218 14.29 -7.59 2.43
CA ILE A 218 14.16 -6.65 1.32
C ILE A 218 14.95 -5.36 1.62
N ALA A 219 14.89 -4.84 2.85
CA ALA A 219 15.65 -3.66 3.23
C ALA A 219 17.16 -3.91 3.23
N ASP A 220 17.61 -5.09 3.66
CA ASP A 220 19.01 -5.50 3.59
C ASP A 220 19.49 -5.64 2.15
N ALA A 221 18.62 -6.13 1.25
CA ALA A 221 18.91 -6.25 -0.17
C ALA A 221 19.19 -4.88 -0.83
N TYR A 222 18.50 -3.82 -0.41
CA TYR A 222 18.76 -2.47 -0.92
C TYR A 222 20.15 -1.98 -0.55
N VAL A 223 20.56 -2.16 0.71
CA VAL A 223 21.93 -1.82 1.14
C VAL A 223 22.95 -2.64 0.36
N TYR A 224 22.75 -3.95 0.28
CA TYR A 224 23.64 -4.85 -0.45
C TYR A 224 23.84 -4.44 -1.91
N ALA A 225 22.74 -4.18 -2.62
CA ALA A 225 22.79 -3.86 -4.03
C ALA A 225 23.55 -2.55 -4.31
N VAL A 226 23.34 -1.53 -3.49
CA VAL A 226 24.05 -0.25 -3.63
C VAL A 226 25.53 -0.38 -3.31
N GLU A 227 25.89 -1.05 -2.21
CA GLU A 227 27.28 -1.20 -1.78
C GLU A 227 28.09 -2.18 -2.64
N ASN A 228 27.43 -3.02 -3.45
CA ASN A 228 28.06 -3.94 -4.39
C ASN A 228 27.84 -3.55 -5.87
N ALA A 229 27.26 -2.37 -6.14
CA ALA A 229 27.15 -1.86 -7.51
C ALA A 229 28.53 -1.55 -8.09
N ALA A 230 28.70 -1.74 -9.41
CA ALA A 230 29.98 -1.48 -10.09
C ALA A 230 30.44 -0.02 -9.97
N ASP A 231 29.49 0.90 -9.85
CA ASP A 231 29.72 2.36 -9.75
C ASP A 231 29.68 2.85 -8.29
N TYR A 232 29.78 1.93 -7.30
CA TYR A 232 29.73 2.30 -5.89
C TYR A 232 30.84 3.30 -5.51
N ASP A 233 30.44 4.39 -4.87
CA ASP A 233 31.33 5.50 -4.51
C ASP A 233 32.20 5.26 -3.27
N GLY A 234 32.02 4.10 -2.60
CA GLY A 234 32.73 3.73 -1.38
C GLY A 234 32.23 4.41 -0.09
N VAL A 235 31.12 5.17 -0.18
CA VAL A 235 30.49 5.76 1.01
C VAL A 235 29.41 4.81 1.52
N PRO A 236 29.52 4.27 2.76
CA PRO A 236 28.55 3.32 3.30
C PRO A 236 27.12 3.89 3.35
N VAL A 237 26.15 3.06 3.04
CA VAL A 237 24.74 3.35 3.26
C VAL A 237 24.48 3.34 4.77
N ASP A 238 23.90 4.40 5.33
CA ASP A 238 23.57 4.45 6.76
C ASP A 238 22.34 3.60 7.10
N LEU A 239 21.35 3.59 6.21
CA LEU A 239 20.12 2.80 6.35
C LEU A 239 19.38 2.65 5.03
N ALA A 240 18.52 1.63 4.95
CA ALA A 240 17.53 1.50 3.88
C ALA A 240 16.12 1.46 4.45
N VAL A 241 15.13 1.86 3.62
CA VAL A 241 13.72 1.91 4.00
C VAL A 241 12.86 1.29 2.91
N VAL A 242 11.94 0.40 3.31
CA VAL A 242 10.98 -0.28 2.45
C VAL A 242 9.57 -0.11 3.01
N PRO A 243 8.61 0.47 2.28
CA PRO A 243 7.22 0.54 2.72
C PRO A 243 6.51 -0.79 2.45
N SER A 244 5.62 -1.21 3.36
CA SER A 244 4.86 -2.45 3.20
C SER A 244 3.98 -2.48 1.94
N GLY A 245 3.62 -1.32 1.41
CA GLY A 245 2.78 -1.18 0.21
C GLY A 245 3.45 -1.60 -1.09
N THR A 246 4.79 -1.65 -1.14
CA THR A 246 5.54 -2.10 -2.31
C THR A 246 5.78 -3.62 -2.30
N VAL A 247 5.63 -4.28 -1.15
CA VAL A 247 5.78 -5.73 -1.02
C VAL A 247 4.51 -6.43 -1.49
N ARG A 248 4.61 -7.29 -2.51
CA ARG A 248 3.44 -7.88 -3.21
C ARG A 248 3.30 -9.38 -3.04
N ASP A 249 4.36 -10.09 -2.65
CA ASP A 249 4.35 -11.52 -2.36
C ASP A 249 5.37 -11.86 -1.27
N THR A 250 5.36 -13.10 -0.80
CA THR A 250 6.28 -13.66 0.19
C THR A 250 6.95 -14.90 -0.35
N TYR A 251 8.04 -15.33 0.30
CA TYR A 251 8.81 -16.50 -0.11
C TYR A 251 8.38 -17.74 0.68
N ALA A 252 7.97 -18.78 -0.04
CA ALA A 252 7.72 -20.09 0.51
C ALA A 252 9.04 -20.82 0.79
N ARG A 253 8.98 -21.90 1.59
CA ARG A 253 10.11 -22.83 1.73
C ARG A 253 10.36 -23.55 0.40
N GLY A 254 11.64 -23.84 0.12
CA GLY A 254 12.15 -24.41 -1.10
C GLY A 254 12.82 -23.37 -1.98
N ASP A 255 12.94 -23.65 -3.26
CA ASP A 255 13.62 -22.78 -4.21
C ASP A 255 12.96 -21.42 -4.35
N ILE A 256 13.76 -20.37 -4.32
CA ILE A 256 13.34 -19.00 -4.67
C ILE A 256 13.85 -18.68 -6.07
N THR A 257 12.92 -18.51 -7.01
CA THR A 257 13.25 -18.21 -8.40
C THR A 257 13.20 -16.69 -8.67
N VAL A 258 13.78 -16.29 -9.81
CA VAL A 258 13.72 -14.89 -10.30
C VAL A 258 12.27 -14.43 -10.45
N GLU A 259 11.37 -15.29 -10.98
CA GLU A 259 9.95 -14.96 -11.10
C GLU A 259 9.32 -14.65 -9.73
N GLN A 260 9.61 -15.44 -8.70
CA GLN A 260 9.06 -15.21 -7.34
C GLN A 260 9.61 -13.91 -6.76
N VAL A 261 10.89 -13.59 -6.97
CA VAL A 261 11.48 -12.33 -6.52
C VAL A 261 10.86 -11.16 -7.26
N PHE A 262 10.71 -11.22 -8.57
CA PHE A 262 10.02 -10.19 -9.32
C PHE A 262 8.58 -9.99 -8.81
N ASN A 263 7.82 -11.07 -8.64
CA ASN A 263 6.44 -11.01 -8.13
C ASN A 263 6.34 -10.40 -6.73
N SER A 264 7.35 -10.59 -5.89
CA SER A 264 7.37 -10.00 -4.54
C SER A 264 7.55 -8.48 -4.55
N PHE A 265 8.11 -7.91 -5.63
CA PHE A 265 8.41 -6.47 -5.75
C PHE A 265 8.19 -5.93 -7.17
N SER A 266 7.07 -6.26 -7.78
CA SER A 266 6.76 -6.05 -9.21
C SER A 266 6.20 -4.67 -9.55
N LEU A 267 6.05 -3.76 -8.60
CA LEU A 267 5.36 -2.49 -8.83
C LEU A 267 6.26 -1.43 -9.47
N GLY A 268 5.59 -0.51 -10.17
CA GLY A 268 6.18 0.71 -10.69
C GLY A 268 6.86 0.59 -12.04
N ILE A 269 7.29 1.74 -12.53
CA ILE A 269 8.07 1.92 -13.74
C ILE A 269 9.08 3.02 -13.43
N GLY A 270 10.31 2.88 -13.88
CA GLY A 270 11.33 3.91 -13.72
C GLY A 270 11.23 5.03 -14.75
N ALA A 271 12.09 6.03 -14.64
CA ALA A 271 12.23 7.09 -15.64
C ALA A 271 12.73 6.55 -17.00
N ASP A 272 13.42 5.40 -16.99
CA ASP A 272 13.84 4.66 -18.17
C ASP A 272 12.68 3.96 -18.91
N GLY A 273 11.46 3.97 -18.36
CA GLY A 273 10.29 3.27 -18.88
C GLY A 273 10.30 1.75 -18.67
N VAL A 274 11.28 1.21 -17.94
CA VAL A 274 11.39 -0.23 -17.63
C VAL A 274 10.61 -0.56 -16.35
N PRO A 275 9.81 -1.65 -16.32
CA PRO A 275 9.07 -2.07 -15.14
C PRO A 275 9.96 -2.28 -13.90
N GLY A 276 9.39 -2.03 -12.72
CA GLY A 276 10.04 -2.07 -11.41
C GLY A 276 10.43 -0.67 -10.92
N TYR A 277 10.08 -0.36 -9.66
CA TYR A 277 10.55 0.88 -9.03
C TYR A 277 12.07 0.89 -8.92
N PRO A 278 12.75 1.95 -9.39
CA PRO A 278 14.17 2.12 -9.15
C PRO A 278 14.45 2.49 -7.69
N LEU A 279 15.66 2.19 -7.25
CA LEU A 279 16.20 2.69 -6.00
C LEU A 279 16.61 4.15 -6.15
N ILE A 280 16.42 4.91 -5.08
CA ILE A 280 16.82 6.30 -4.94
C ILE A 280 17.75 6.48 -3.74
N GLU A 281 18.60 7.50 -3.81
CA GLU A 281 19.44 7.94 -2.71
C GLU A 281 18.98 9.29 -2.20
N VAL A 282 18.74 9.38 -0.90
CA VAL A 282 18.37 10.63 -0.23
C VAL A 282 19.11 10.78 1.08
N TYR A 283 19.23 12.01 1.56
CA TYR A 283 19.81 12.31 2.85
C TYR A 283 18.77 12.95 3.78
N LEU A 284 18.68 12.45 5.00
CA LEU A 284 17.86 13.01 6.08
C LEU A 284 18.74 13.32 7.29
N THR A 285 18.35 14.34 8.04
CA THR A 285 18.97 14.62 9.34
C THR A 285 18.50 13.60 10.40
N GLY A 286 19.29 13.42 11.47
CA GLY A 286 18.89 12.53 12.55
C GLY A 286 17.56 12.92 13.20
N LYS A 287 17.24 14.21 13.22
CA LYS A 287 15.93 14.71 13.66
C LYS A 287 14.79 14.26 12.74
N GLU A 288 15.00 14.28 11.43
CA GLU A 288 14.02 13.80 10.44
C GLU A 288 13.85 12.28 10.51
N LEU A 289 14.92 11.53 10.76
CA LEU A 289 14.84 10.08 11.00
C LEU A 289 13.98 9.73 12.23
N ARG A 290 14.12 10.51 13.33
CA ARG A 290 13.21 10.35 14.50
C ARG A 290 11.77 10.68 14.12
N THR A 291 11.55 11.65 13.23
CA THR A 291 10.22 12.00 12.74
C THR A 291 9.67 10.90 11.85
N ALA A 292 10.49 10.27 10.98
CA ALA A 292 10.08 9.14 10.15
C ALA A 292 9.63 7.93 11.00
N ALA A 293 10.40 7.58 12.04
CA ALA A 293 10.02 6.54 13.00
C ALA A 293 8.70 6.88 13.72
N GLU A 294 8.46 8.15 14.06
CA GLU A 294 7.22 8.59 14.69
C GLU A 294 6.02 8.57 13.73
N ILE A 295 6.23 8.88 12.44
CA ILE A 295 5.23 8.74 11.39
C ILE A 295 4.84 7.26 11.25
N ASP A 296 5.80 6.36 11.14
CA ASP A 296 5.55 4.93 11.12
C ASP A 296 4.73 4.49 12.35
N ALA A 297 5.15 4.85 13.54
CA ALA A 297 4.49 4.43 14.78
C ALA A 297 3.09 5.05 14.98
N SER A 298 2.82 6.25 14.45
CA SER A 298 1.61 7.01 14.77
C SER A 298 0.62 7.13 13.62
N VAL A 299 1.08 7.17 12.36
CA VAL A 299 0.26 7.46 11.18
C VAL A 299 -0.05 6.20 10.40
N SER A 300 0.86 5.23 10.36
CA SER A 300 0.68 4.01 9.57
C SER A 300 -0.47 3.10 10.04
N ASP A 301 -1.03 3.31 11.23
CA ASP A 301 -2.27 2.66 11.63
C ASP A 301 -3.49 3.10 10.80
N PHE A 302 -3.43 4.30 10.20
CA PHE A 302 -4.45 4.85 9.30
C PHE A 302 -4.19 4.50 7.84
N MET A 303 -2.92 4.24 7.49
CA MET A 303 -2.47 3.84 6.16
C MET A 303 -1.44 2.71 6.31
N THR A 304 -1.91 1.47 6.36
CA THR A 304 -1.05 0.30 6.66
C THR A 304 0.02 0.05 5.60
N THR A 305 -0.21 0.50 4.37
CA THR A 305 0.76 0.46 3.26
C THR A 305 1.98 1.36 3.45
N ALA A 306 1.89 2.33 4.37
CA ALA A 306 2.99 3.22 4.73
C ALA A 306 3.83 2.72 5.93
N ARG A 307 3.63 1.49 6.39
CA ARG A 307 4.50 0.88 7.40
C ARG A 307 5.87 0.63 6.82
N LEU A 308 6.90 1.04 7.57
CA LEU A 308 8.29 0.99 7.11
C LEU A 308 9.02 -0.19 7.69
N TYR A 309 9.83 -0.86 6.87
CA TYR A 309 10.86 -1.82 7.28
C TYR A 309 12.22 -1.19 7.00
N CYS A 310 13.16 -1.37 7.91
CA CYS A 310 14.43 -0.69 7.84
C CYS A 310 15.60 -1.68 7.95
N SER A 311 16.65 -1.42 7.19
CA SER A 311 17.99 -1.91 7.47
C SER A 311 18.81 -0.77 8.09
N GLY A 312 19.61 -1.03 9.10
CA GLY A 312 20.46 -0.03 9.73
C GLY A 312 19.79 0.89 10.75
N LEU A 313 18.47 1.07 10.73
CA LEU A 313 17.73 1.90 11.69
C LEU A 313 16.84 1.04 12.58
N ASN A 314 17.03 1.14 13.90
CA ASN A 314 16.20 0.47 14.90
C ASN A 314 15.43 1.49 15.74
N PHE A 315 14.18 1.17 16.06
CA PHE A 315 13.40 2.01 16.97
C PHE A 315 12.44 1.21 17.86
N THR A 316 12.13 1.79 19.01
CA THR A 316 11.15 1.24 19.96
C THR A 316 9.97 2.19 20.05
N TYR A 317 8.76 1.66 20.00
CA TYR A 317 7.55 2.44 20.19
C TYR A 317 6.56 1.75 21.12
N ASN A 318 5.66 2.56 21.71
CA ASN A 318 4.57 2.05 22.53
C ASN A 318 3.24 2.51 21.93
N PRO A 319 2.37 1.59 21.45
CA PRO A 319 1.12 1.92 20.76
C PRO A 319 0.10 2.65 21.63
N HIS A 320 0.22 2.56 22.95
CA HIS A 320 -0.70 3.18 23.92
C HIS A 320 -0.37 4.64 24.25
N ARG A 321 0.73 5.16 23.75
CA ARG A 321 1.13 6.55 23.95
C ARG A 321 0.31 7.49 23.07
N LEU A 322 0.38 8.78 23.38
CA LEU A 322 -0.28 9.82 22.59
C LEU A 322 0.22 9.84 21.15
N LEU A 323 -0.65 10.15 20.23
CA LEU A 323 -0.34 10.32 18.81
C LEU A 323 0.84 11.31 18.65
N LEU A 324 1.75 11.00 17.74
CA LEU A 324 3.00 11.73 17.50
C LEU A 324 3.96 11.79 18.72
N ASN A 325 3.79 10.85 19.66
CA ASN A 325 4.72 10.61 20.76
C ASN A 325 4.75 9.13 21.16
N LYS A 326 4.56 8.23 20.18
CA LYS A 326 4.61 6.77 20.42
C LYS A 326 6.03 6.24 20.50
N VAL A 327 6.98 6.83 19.77
CA VAL A 327 8.38 6.38 19.74
C VAL A 327 9.10 6.76 21.03
N THR A 328 9.81 5.81 21.60
CA THR A 328 10.56 5.98 22.85
C THR A 328 12.06 5.92 22.68
N ASP A 329 12.53 5.31 21.58
CA ASP A 329 13.96 5.17 21.28
C ASP A 329 14.17 5.04 19.77
N VAL A 330 15.25 5.63 19.23
CA VAL A 330 15.66 5.51 17.81
C VAL A 330 17.17 5.60 17.74
N TYR A 331 17.80 4.63 17.09
CA TYR A 331 19.25 4.55 16.93
C TYR A 331 19.62 3.80 15.65
N LEU A 332 20.85 3.99 15.19
CA LEU A 332 21.41 3.19 14.10
C LEU A 332 22.11 1.95 14.66
N VAL A 333 22.17 0.90 13.85
CA VAL A 333 23.01 -0.27 14.08
C VAL A 333 24.05 -0.33 12.96
N LYS A 334 25.33 -0.19 13.31
CA LYS A 334 26.47 -0.30 12.39
C LYS A 334 27.43 -1.35 12.93
N ASP A 335 27.81 -2.31 12.11
CA ASP A 335 28.68 -3.43 12.52
C ASP A 335 28.19 -4.12 13.80
N GLY A 336 26.89 -4.30 13.95
CA GLY A 336 26.25 -4.88 15.12
C GLY A 336 26.28 -3.98 16.37
N GLN A 337 26.75 -2.75 16.27
CA GLN A 337 26.85 -1.81 17.39
C GLN A 337 25.80 -0.69 17.28
N ARG A 338 25.24 -0.32 18.43
CA ARG A 338 24.33 0.81 18.56
C ARG A 338 25.08 2.13 18.39
N VAL A 339 24.59 2.98 17.49
CA VAL A 339 25.09 4.34 17.25
C VAL A 339 23.94 5.35 17.44
N GLU A 340 24.13 6.34 18.31
CA GLU A 340 23.12 7.37 18.57
C GLU A 340 23.01 8.35 17.40
N LEU A 341 21.78 8.69 17.03
CA LEU A 341 21.50 9.70 16.02
C LEU A 341 21.90 11.09 16.52
N GLN A 342 22.60 11.85 15.67
CA GLN A 342 22.89 13.27 15.88
C GLN A 342 21.88 14.11 15.09
N ASP A 343 21.18 15.02 15.74
CA ASP A 343 20.01 15.70 15.17
C ASP A 343 20.28 16.43 13.86
N ASP A 344 21.43 17.08 13.74
CA ASP A 344 21.79 17.91 12.57
C ASP A 344 22.69 17.19 11.54
N LYS A 345 23.12 15.95 11.83
CA LYS A 345 23.93 15.15 10.91
C LYS A 345 23.05 14.59 9.81
N LEU A 346 23.53 14.66 8.56
CA LEU A 346 22.93 13.98 7.42
C LEU A 346 23.33 12.49 7.42
N TYR A 347 22.35 11.64 7.09
CA TYR A 347 22.51 10.21 6.96
C TYR A 347 22.08 9.77 5.57
N ARG A 348 22.87 8.91 4.93
CA ARG A 348 22.65 8.37 3.60
C ARG A 348 21.61 7.27 3.66
N ILE A 349 20.54 7.41 2.90
CA ILE A 349 19.38 6.52 2.90
C ILE A 349 19.13 6.00 1.49
N VAL A 350 18.89 4.70 1.39
CA VAL A 350 18.40 4.08 0.18
C VAL A 350 16.93 3.70 0.37
N ALA A 351 16.11 4.02 -0.61
CA ALA A 351 14.70 3.68 -0.65
C ALA A 351 14.29 3.42 -2.11
N ASP A 352 13.07 2.98 -2.36
CA ASP A 352 12.49 2.96 -3.70
C ASP A 352 11.90 4.33 -4.08
N LEU A 353 11.74 4.58 -5.38
CA LEU A 353 11.18 5.83 -5.90
C LEU A 353 9.77 6.13 -5.33
N TYR A 354 8.95 5.10 -5.12
CA TYR A 354 7.64 5.25 -4.51
C TYR A 354 7.71 5.84 -3.10
N SER A 355 8.69 5.42 -2.30
CA SER A 355 8.91 5.96 -0.95
C SER A 355 9.19 7.46 -0.96
N GLY A 356 10.00 7.93 -1.92
CA GLY A 356 10.27 9.36 -2.12
C GLY A 356 9.00 10.14 -2.46
N GLN A 357 8.24 9.66 -3.42
CA GLN A 357 6.99 10.27 -3.87
C GLN A 357 5.93 10.32 -2.75
N MET A 358 5.84 9.27 -1.93
CA MET A 358 4.92 9.21 -0.78
C MET A 358 5.25 10.21 0.33
N LEU A 359 6.51 10.61 0.50
CA LEU A 359 6.89 11.63 1.51
C LEU A 359 6.23 12.99 1.23
N SER A 360 6.10 13.37 -0.03
CA SER A 360 5.38 14.59 -0.43
C SER A 360 3.90 14.49 -0.03
N ALA A 361 3.26 13.35 -0.31
CA ALA A 361 1.86 13.11 0.05
C ALA A 361 1.64 13.14 1.58
N VAL A 362 2.55 12.58 2.38
CA VAL A 362 2.47 12.64 3.86
C VAL A 362 2.60 14.07 4.36
N THR A 363 3.47 14.87 3.77
CA THR A 363 3.64 16.29 4.12
C THR A 363 2.36 17.07 3.86
N ASP A 364 1.74 16.88 2.71
CA ASP A 364 0.49 17.55 2.31
C ASP A 364 -0.69 17.11 3.20
N MET A 365 -0.85 15.81 3.43
CA MET A 365 -1.91 15.27 4.29
C MET A 365 -1.79 15.73 5.75
N SER A 366 -0.57 15.99 6.23
CA SER A 366 -0.30 16.50 7.58
C SER A 366 -0.35 18.01 7.68
N TYR A 367 -0.71 18.75 6.61
CA TYR A 367 -0.63 20.22 6.55
C TYR A 367 0.74 20.75 6.96
N GLY A 368 1.82 20.06 6.60
CA GLY A 368 3.19 20.43 6.94
C GLY A 368 3.60 20.21 8.39
N ILE A 369 2.75 19.59 9.22
CA ILE A 369 3.06 19.29 10.64
C ILE A 369 4.14 18.21 10.74
N LEU A 370 4.14 17.26 9.83
CA LEU A 370 5.07 16.14 9.69
C LEU A 370 5.91 16.36 8.42
N SER A 371 6.79 17.35 8.44
CA SER A 371 7.66 17.62 7.31
C SER A 371 8.97 16.84 7.46
N ILE A 372 9.22 15.99 6.49
CA ILE A 372 10.51 15.36 6.20
C ILE A 372 10.92 15.92 4.85
N VAL A 373 12.09 16.54 4.78
CA VAL A 373 12.58 17.13 3.54
C VAL A 373 13.82 16.35 3.08
N PRO A 374 13.65 15.42 2.13
CA PRO A 374 14.78 14.72 1.52
C PRO A 374 15.75 15.68 0.86
N LYS A 375 17.03 15.38 0.98
CA LYS A 375 18.13 16.26 0.57
C LYS A 375 19.16 15.50 -0.25
N TYR A 376 19.89 16.24 -1.06
CA TYR A 376 21.16 15.79 -1.61
C TYR A 376 22.23 15.71 -0.51
N ALA A 377 23.38 15.12 -0.81
CA ALA A 377 24.52 14.99 0.12
C ALA A 377 25.04 16.34 0.66
N ASP A 378 24.87 17.42 -0.08
CA ASP A 378 25.24 18.78 0.32
C ASP A 378 24.21 19.47 1.23
N GLY A 379 23.07 18.81 1.49
CA GLY A 379 21.99 19.32 2.33
C GLY A 379 20.94 20.15 1.59
N THR A 380 21.04 20.32 0.28
CA THR A 380 20.00 20.99 -0.52
C THR A 380 18.77 20.10 -0.67
N PRO A 381 17.53 20.63 -0.58
CA PRO A 381 16.31 19.87 -0.76
C PRO A 381 16.20 19.25 -2.17
N ILE A 382 15.68 18.03 -2.26
CA ILE A 382 15.33 17.37 -3.51
C ILE A 382 13.93 17.83 -3.91
N GLU A 383 13.77 18.32 -5.13
CA GLU A 383 12.48 18.72 -5.71
C GLU A 383 11.90 17.63 -6.58
N ASP A 384 12.74 16.91 -7.33
CA ASP A 384 12.36 15.78 -8.17
C ASP A 384 13.13 14.51 -7.74
N PHE A 385 12.42 13.47 -7.40
CA PHE A 385 13.03 12.21 -6.98
C PHE A 385 13.61 11.40 -8.16
N GLU A 386 13.27 11.73 -9.40
CA GLU A 386 13.91 11.12 -10.57
C GLU A 386 15.38 11.56 -10.70
N ASP A 387 15.74 12.74 -10.19
CA ASP A 387 17.12 13.24 -10.19
C ASP A 387 18.09 12.46 -9.28
N VAL A 388 17.55 11.65 -8.37
CA VAL A 388 18.31 10.87 -7.37
C VAL A 388 18.13 9.36 -7.53
N ILE A 389 17.66 8.93 -8.70
CA ILE A 389 17.61 7.51 -9.06
C ILE A 389 19.05 6.96 -9.13
N LEU A 390 19.28 5.84 -8.46
CA LEU A 390 20.53 5.14 -8.49
C LEU A 390 20.66 4.33 -9.79
N THR A 391 21.82 4.44 -10.41
CA THR A 391 22.13 3.72 -11.65
C THR A 391 23.41 2.89 -11.50
N GLU A 392 23.50 1.83 -12.26
CA GLU A 392 24.71 1.04 -12.45
C GLU A 392 24.97 0.89 -13.95
N ASN A 393 26.16 1.28 -14.41
CA ASN A 393 26.52 1.29 -15.84
C ASN A 393 25.47 2.03 -16.71
N GLY A 394 24.85 3.08 -16.19
CA GLY A 394 23.84 3.89 -16.87
C GLY A 394 22.45 3.27 -16.96
N LYS A 395 22.17 2.17 -16.25
CA LYS A 395 20.84 1.56 -16.09
C LYS A 395 20.34 1.79 -14.66
N GLU A 396 19.05 2.01 -14.53
CA GLU A 396 18.43 2.15 -13.20
C GLU A 396 18.56 0.86 -12.37
N LEU A 397 18.94 1.00 -11.12
CA LEU A 397 19.03 -0.10 -10.17
C LEU A 397 17.60 -0.38 -9.63
N LYS A 398 16.96 -1.45 -10.09
CA LYS A 398 15.59 -1.78 -9.71
C LYS A 398 15.53 -2.48 -8.36
N GLY A 399 14.48 -2.18 -7.56
CA GLY A 399 14.31 -2.78 -6.24
C GLY A 399 14.19 -4.31 -6.28
N TRP A 400 13.47 -4.87 -7.25
CA TRP A 400 13.39 -6.33 -7.42
C TRP A 400 14.74 -6.95 -7.80
N ASP A 401 15.53 -6.29 -8.67
CA ASP A 401 16.87 -6.74 -9.04
C ASP A 401 17.84 -6.68 -7.85
N ALA A 402 17.70 -5.65 -6.99
CA ALA A 402 18.44 -5.57 -5.74
C ALA A 402 18.17 -6.81 -4.84
N ILE A 403 16.91 -7.24 -4.74
CA ILE A 403 16.54 -8.45 -3.99
C ILE A 403 17.13 -9.70 -4.67
N ALA A 404 17.04 -9.80 -5.99
CA ALA A 404 17.57 -10.94 -6.76
C ALA A 404 19.09 -11.07 -6.57
N ARG A 405 19.84 -9.97 -6.67
CA ARG A 405 21.30 -9.94 -6.44
C ARG A 405 21.67 -10.35 -5.02
N TYR A 406 20.91 -9.87 -4.03
CA TYR A 406 21.16 -10.22 -2.64
C TYR A 406 20.93 -11.71 -2.37
N MET A 407 19.85 -12.29 -2.87
CA MET A 407 19.58 -13.72 -2.74
C MET A 407 20.62 -14.57 -3.48
N ALA A 408 21.03 -14.18 -4.67
CA ALA A 408 22.08 -14.86 -5.41
C ALA A 408 23.48 -14.77 -4.76
N SER A 409 23.65 -13.90 -3.76
CA SER A 409 24.92 -13.73 -3.03
C SER A 409 25.04 -14.59 -1.78
N PHE A 410 24.01 -15.33 -1.42
CA PHE A 410 24.05 -16.16 -0.21
C PHE A 410 25.04 -17.30 -0.33
N GLU A 411 25.60 -17.70 0.80
CA GLU A 411 26.55 -18.81 0.88
C GLU A 411 25.82 -20.14 0.69
N ASP A 412 26.37 -21.00 -0.17
CA ASP A 412 25.98 -22.41 -0.29
C ASP A 412 26.49 -23.16 0.95
N THR A 413 25.59 -23.51 1.85
CA THR A 413 25.95 -24.14 3.15
C THR A 413 25.85 -25.66 3.16
N ASP A 414 25.21 -26.27 2.16
CA ASP A 414 25.02 -27.72 2.02
C ASP A 414 25.77 -28.35 0.83
N GLY A 415 26.32 -27.53 -0.07
CA GLY A 415 27.24 -27.95 -1.13
C GLY A 415 26.58 -28.43 -2.41
N ASP A 416 25.34 -28.00 -2.67
CA ASP A 416 24.60 -28.35 -3.90
C ASP A 416 24.77 -27.34 -5.04
N GLY A 417 25.38 -26.19 -4.78
CA GLY A 417 25.69 -25.13 -5.74
C GLY A 417 24.70 -23.97 -5.73
N ILE A 418 23.72 -23.96 -4.83
CA ILE A 418 22.72 -22.90 -4.64
C ILE A 418 22.92 -22.29 -3.25
N GLY A 419 22.86 -20.96 -3.14
CA GLY A 419 23.00 -20.27 -1.86
C GLY A 419 21.78 -20.48 -0.96
N ASN A 420 21.98 -20.60 0.35
CA ASN A 420 20.90 -20.79 1.30
C ASN A 420 20.52 -19.48 1.99
N VAL A 421 19.23 -19.21 2.12
CA VAL A 421 18.76 -18.05 2.91
C VAL A 421 19.29 -18.16 4.35
N PRO A 422 20.02 -17.14 4.85
CA PRO A 422 20.64 -17.21 6.18
C PRO A 422 19.63 -17.41 7.31
N ASP A 423 19.98 -18.28 8.25
CA ASP A 423 19.21 -18.50 9.50
C ASP A 423 18.95 -17.21 10.30
N TYR A 424 19.72 -16.18 10.04
CA TYR A 424 19.51 -14.84 10.59
C TYR A 424 18.06 -14.39 10.46
N TYR A 425 17.42 -14.63 9.31
CA TYR A 425 16.02 -14.23 9.05
C TYR A 425 14.97 -15.15 9.72
N SER A 426 15.38 -16.22 10.39
CA SER A 426 14.45 -17.05 11.17
C SER A 426 14.01 -16.41 12.49
N THR A 427 14.68 -15.35 12.92
CA THR A 427 14.42 -14.62 14.18
C THR A 427 14.28 -13.12 13.94
N LEU A 428 13.63 -12.40 14.86
CA LEU A 428 13.52 -10.94 14.83
C LEU A 428 14.71 -10.31 15.59
N HIS A 429 15.12 -9.11 15.19
CA HIS A 429 16.34 -8.43 15.66
C HIS A 429 16.07 -7.10 16.36
N ASP A 430 14.83 -6.88 16.83
CA ASP A 430 14.41 -5.63 17.48
C ASP A 430 14.59 -4.37 16.57
N ARG A 431 14.54 -4.54 15.23
CA ARG A 431 14.59 -3.41 14.29
C ARG A 431 13.38 -2.49 14.50
N LYS A 432 12.23 -3.08 14.74
CA LYS A 432 11.01 -2.38 15.17
C LYS A 432 10.44 -3.05 16.41
N LYS A 433 10.80 -2.52 17.59
CA LYS A 433 10.41 -3.09 18.87
C LYS A 433 9.13 -2.48 19.43
N VAL A 434 8.16 -3.32 19.77
CA VAL A 434 6.89 -2.91 20.39
C VAL A 434 6.99 -3.02 21.91
N GLU A 435 6.91 -1.90 22.64
CA GLU A 435 6.80 -1.84 24.10
C GLU A 435 5.31 -1.74 24.48
N ASP A 436 4.59 -2.87 24.55
CA ASP A 436 3.15 -2.90 24.88
C ASP A 436 2.94 -2.70 26.39
N SER A 437 3.06 -1.45 26.85
CA SER A 437 2.92 -1.09 28.26
C SER A 437 1.95 0.06 28.48
N ARG A 438 0.99 -0.13 29.39
CA ARG A 438 0.02 0.88 29.84
C ARG A 438 0.39 1.52 31.16
N SER A 439 1.59 1.25 31.71
CA SER A 439 2.05 1.89 32.94
C SER A 439 2.23 3.41 32.74
N LEU A 440 1.91 4.19 33.75
CA LEU A 440 2.08 5.65 33.69
C LEU A 440 3.51 6.07 33.38
N SER A 441 4.50 5.33 33.89
CA SER A 441 5.90 5.58 33.58
C SER A 441 6.24 5.35 32.11
N ALA A 442 5.69 4.31 31.47
CA ALA A 442 5.87 4.06 30.04
C ALA A 442 5.14 5.09 29.17
N LEU A 443 3.90 5.47 29.56
CA LEU A 443 3.12 6.44 28.83
C LEU A 443 3.69 7.86 28.86
N LEU A 444 4.38 8.24 29.94
CA LEU A 444 4.97 9.57 30.14
C LEU A 444 6.49 9.61 29.87
N LYS A 445 7.10 8.51 29.44
CA LYS A 445 8.54 8.45 29.10
C LYS A 445 8.87 9.41 27.94
N LYS A 446 9.90 10.25 28.08
CA LYS A 446 10.39 11.17 27.04
C LYS A 446 9.25 11.94 26.33
N PRO A 447 8.47 12.83 26.99
CA PRO A 447 7.43 13.60 26.33
C PRO A 447 8.05 14.58 25.33
N ASN A 448 7.45 14.69 24.14
CA ASN A 448 7.88 15.62 23.10
C ASN A 448 6.94 16.84 23.00
N ARG A 449 7.23 17.78 22.08
CA ARG A 449 6.41 18.98 21.86
C ARG A 449 4.93 18.66 21.60
N PHE A 450 4.64 17.61 20.86
CA PHE A 450 3.27 17.22 20.52
C PHE A 450 2.48 16.75 21.75
N THR A 451 3.15 16.08 22.70
CA THR A 451 2.55 15.74 24.00
C THR A 451 2.04 16.98 24.73
N PHE A 452 2.87 18.03 24.82
CA PHE A 452 2.46 19.27 25.51
C PHE A 452 1.37 20.02 24.77
N ILE A 453 1.41 20.06 23.42
CA ILE A 453 0.35 20.66 22.59
C ILE A 453 -0.97 19.91 22.83
N LEU A 454 -0.97 18.58 22.74
CA LEU A 454 -2.17 17.78 22.90
C LEU A 454 -2.74 17.87 24.33
N LEU A 455 -1.88 17.82 25.35
CA LEU A 455 -2.31 18.04 26.74
C LEU A 455 -2.90 19.44 26.93
N GLY A 456 -2.33 20.48 26.32
CA GLY A 456 -2.88 21.83 26.32
C GLY A 456 -4.26 21.89 25.67
N ILE A 457 -4.46 21.25 24.52
CA ILE A 457 -5.77 21.16 23.84
C ILE A 457 -6.79 20.46 24.74
N ILE A 458 -6.43 19.31 25.33
CA ILE A 458 -7.31 18.55 26.23
C ILE A 458 -7.69 19.40 27.44
N LEU A 459 -6.72 20.07 28.07
CA LEU A 459 -6.96 20.94 29.21
C LEU A 459 -7.92 22.09 28.85
N THR A 460 -7.69 22.73 27.71
CA THR A 460 -8.55 23.80 27.20
C THR A 460 -9.98 23.30 26.98
N ALA A 461 -10.14 22.14 26.34
CA ALA A 461 -11.45 21.52 26.13
C ALA A 461 -12.17 21.22 27.45
N VAL A 462 -11.45 20.68 28.44
CA VAL A 462 -12.00 20.42 29.78
C VAL A 462 -12.45 21.71 30.44
N VAL A 463 -11.64 22.77 30.40
CA VAL A 463 -11.99 24.10 30.94
C VAL A 463 -13.24 24.64 30.26
N LEU A 464 -13.36 24.55 28.93
CA LEU A 464 -14.54 25.00 28.18
C LEU A 464 -15.79 24.22 28.57
N VAL A 465 -15.69 22.89 28.72
CA VAL A 465 -16.81 22.06 29.18
C VAL A 465 -17.25 22.44 30.61
N VAL A 466 -16.29 22.63 31.52
CA VAL A 466 -16.57 23.07 32.89
C VAL A 466 -17.26 24.44 32.89
N CYS A 467 -16.76 25.41 32.13
CA CYS A 467 -17.37 26.73 31.99
C CYS A 467 -18.80 26.63 31.45
N LEU A 468 -19.02 25.81 30.42
CA LEU A 468 -20.36 25.59 29.84
C LEU A 468 -21.32 25.01 30.88
N VAL A 469 -20.89 23.99 31.64
CA VAL A 469 -21.69 23.38 32.72
C VAL A 469 -22.05 24.41 33.82
N LEU A 470 -21.09 25.25 34.19
CA LEU A 470 -21.31 26.30 35.17
C LEU A 470 -22.32 27.37 34.67
N LEU A 471 -22.19 27.77 33.40
CA LEU A 471 -23.14 28.68 32.75
C LEU A 471 -24.56 28.09 32.69
N LEU A 472 -24.66 26.84 32.26
CA LEU A 472 -25.97 26.14 32.23
C LEU A 472 -26.59 26.03 33.63
N ARG A 473 -25.78 25.69 34.65
CA ARG A 473 -26.26 25.67 36.05
C ARG A 473 -26.75 27.04 36.52
N LYS A 474 -26.05 28.15 36.18
CA LYS A 474 -26.50 29.52 36.46
C LYS A 474 -27.80 29.83 35.75
N LEU A 475 -27.94 29.46 34.48
CA LEU A 475 -29.17 29.68 33.70
C LEU A 475 -30.36 28.93 34.27
N VAL A 476 -30.20 27.65 34.60
CA VAL A 476 -31.24 26.83 35.23
C VAL A 476 -31.65 27.40 36.59
N ARG A 477 -30.69 27.85 37.42
CA ARG A 477 -31.00 28.53 38.72
C ARG A 477 -31.77 29.82 38.52
N LYS A 478 -31.43 30.63 37.48
CA LYS A 478 -32.15 31.86 37.14
C LYS A 478 -33.58 31.60 36.68
N LEU A 479 -33.76 30.57 35.83
CA LEU A 479 -35.09 30.15 35.37
C LEU A 479 -35.97 29.59 36.52
N ARG A 480 -35.38 28.78 37.42
CA ARG A 480 -36.10 28.28 38.64
C ARG A 480 -36.51 29.41 39.60
N ARG A 481 -35.65 30.44 39.75
CA ARG A 481 -35.99 31.63 40.57
C ARG A 481 -37.13 32.44 39.92
N ARG A 482 -37.15 32.61 38.59
CA ARG A 482 -38.25 33.29 37.87
C ARG A 482 -39.57 32.53 37.95
N LYS A 483 -39.54 31.17 37.94
CA LYS A 483 -40.73 30.34 38.13
C LYS A 483 -41.30 30.38 39.57
N LYS A 484 -40.47 30.67 40.58
CA LYS A 484 -40.93 30.81 41.97
C LYS A 484 -41.46 32.25 42.32
N ALA A 485 -41.18 33.24 41.45
CA ALA A 485 -41.61 34.62 41.58
C ALA A 485 -42.85 34.95 40.73
N ARG A 486 -43.34 33.99 39.95
CA ARG A 486 -44.69 33.96 39.37
C ARG A 486 -45.60 32.99 40.15
#